data_dc5bf40c1955fd05a8f6c79d12536419
#
_entry.id   dc5bf40c1955fd05a8f6c79d12536419
#
_cell.length_a   1.000
_cell.length_b   1.000
_cell.length_c   1.000
_cell.angle_alpha   90.00
_cell.angle_beta   90.00
_cell.angle_gamma   90.00
#
_symmetry.space_group_name_H-M   'P 1'
#
loop_
_entity.id
_entity.type
_entity.pdbx_description
1 polymer ?
#
loop_
_entity_poly.entity_id
_entity_poly.type
_entity_poly.pdbx_seq_one_letter_code
_entity_poly.pdbx_strand_id
1 'polypeptide(L)'
;MIPQFEEIRIQALKELSAGIVMRAKDLRIPLAKHFGLTDEEMNAWYPSGNGEIFLDRISWALSYLFIAGLVEKPQRGDYKISEKGLSMLSSCTEEQINKFIKVTVNAKTPKKSSKNKDANNTSSHLGNDDERTPEEELADSYDRIKQNVQSQILTTILSKKPQEFERLVVKLLQ
;
A
#
# COMPACT_ATOMS: atom_id res chain seq x y z
N MET A 1 10.31 11.50 -4.23
CA MET A 1 9.17 11.13 -3.33
C MET A 1 8.37 10.03 -4.00
N ILE A 2 8.11 8.91 -3.32
CA ILE A 2 7.43 7.75 -3.90
C ILE A 2 5.95 8.10 -4.17
N PRO A 3 5.44 7.96 -5.42
CA PRO A 3 4.06 8.32 -5.79
C PRO A 3 3.04 7.43 -5.07
N GLN A 4 1.83 7.98 -4.85
CA GLN A 4 0.72 7.22 -4.29
C GLN A 4 0.18 6.20 -5.32
N PHE A 5 -0.42 5.11 -4.84
CA PHE A 5 -0.90 4.06 -5.74
C PHE A 5 -2.00 4.54 -6.71
N GLU A 6 -2.69 5.63 -6.41
CA GLU A 6 -3.65 6.27 -7.32
C GLU A 6 -2.99 6.88 -8.55
N GLU A 7 -1.84 7.54 -8.38
CA GLU A 7 -1.04 8.09 -9.47
C GLU A 7 -0.43 6.98 -10.31
N ILE A 8 0.02 5.91 -9.63
CA ILE A 8 0.60 4.73 -10.26
C ILE A 8 -0.42 4.02 -11.15
N ARG A 9 -1.71 3.97 -10.77
CA ARG A 9 -2.77 3.28 -11.54
C ARG A 9 -2.84 3.72 -12.99
N ILE A 10 -2.86 5.02 -13.22
CA ILE A 10 -3.00 5.58 -14.57
C ILE A 10 -1.76 5.27 -15.40
N GLN A 11 -0.58 5.48 -14.83
CA GLN A 11 0.65 5.21 -15.55
C GLN A 11 0.86 3.71 -15.81
N ALA A 12 0.53 2.85 -14.84
CA ALA A 12 0.57 1.40 -15.05
C ALA A 12 -0.38 0.95 -16.17
N LEU A 13 -1.57 1.55 -16.26
CA LEU A 13 -2.51 1.28 -17.34
C LEU A 13 -1.96 1.71 -18.70
N LYS A 14 -1.25 2.85 -18.77
CA LYS A 14 -0.57 3.33 -19.98
C LYS A 14 0.56 2.38 -20.40
N GLU A 15 1.40 1.93 -19.46
CA GLU A 15 2.47 0.97 -19.75
C GLU A 15 1.92 -0.36 -20.29
N LEU A 16 0.79 -0.83 -19.75
CA LEU A 16 0.11 -2.03 -20.23
C LEU A 16 -0.60 -1.84 -21.57
N SER A 17 -0.79 -0.60 -22.06
CA SER A 17 -1.49 -0.31 -23.31
C SER A 17 -0.81 -0.91 -24.56
N ALA A 18 0.48 -1.22 -24.46
CA ALA A 18 1.21 -1.96 -25.49
C ALA A 18 0.68 -3.39 -25.72
N GLY A 19 -0.28 -3.85 -24.90
CA GLY A 19 -0.88 -5.19 -25.01
C GLY A 19 0.00 -6.33 -24.52
N ILE A 20 1.16 -6.02 -23.94
CA ILE A 20 2.14 -6.98 -23.42
C ILE A 20 1.68 -7.44 -22.02
N VAL A 21 1.84 -8.71 -21.73
CA VAL A 21 1.64 -9.26 -20.39
C VAL A 21 2.81 -8.87 -19.51
N MET A 22 2.56 -8.21 -18.39
CA MET A 22 3.59 -7.74 -17.45
C MET A 22 3.21 -8.09 -16.01
N ARG A 23 4.24 -8.29 -15.19
CA ARG A 23 4.12 -8.46 -13.72
C ARG A 23 4.35 -7.13 -13.03
N ALA A 24 3.96 -7.03 -11.77
CA ALA A 24 4.25 -5.86 -10.95
C ALA A 24 5.75 -5.50 -10.93
N LYS A 25 6.62 -6.51 -10.92
CA LYS A 25 8.07 -6.33 -10.96
C LYS A 25 8.58 -5.74 -12.28
N ASP A 26 7.96 -6.11 -13.39
CA ASP A 26 8.35 -5.64 -14.73
C ASP A 26 7.96 -4.17 -14.93
N LEU A 27 6.88 -3.72 -14.29
CA LEU A 27 6.41 -2.34 -14.28
C LEU A 27 7.27 -1.42 -13.39
N ARG A 28 8.08 -1.97 -12.49
CA ARG A 28 8.87 -1.19 -11.53
C ARG A 28 9.80 -0.20 -12.18
N ILE A 29 10.58 -0.64 -13.18
CA ILE A 29 11.58 0.20 -13.87
C ILE A 29 10.91 1.29 -14.71
N PRO A 30 9.95 0.99 -15.62
CA PRO A 30 9.31 2.02 -16.42
C PRO A 30 8.55 3.04 -15.56
N LEU A 31 7.87 2.62 -14.50
CA LEU A 31 7.18 3.52 -13.58
C LEU A 31 8.16 4.38 -12.76
N ALA A 32 9.25 3.80 -12.25
CA ALA A 32 10.28 4.56 -11.54
C ALA A 32 10.90 5.65 -12.43
N LYS A 33 11.15 5.33 -13.70
CA LYS A 33 11.66 6.29 -14.69
C LYS A 33 10.63 7.39 -14.97
N HIS A 34 9.35 7.07 -15.09
CA HIS A 34 8.29 8.04 -15.32
C HIS A 34 8.17 9.04 -14.17
N PHE A 35 8.21 8.56 -12.93
CA PHE A 35 8.10 9.39 -11.72
C PHE A 35 9.42 10.01 -11.26
N GLY A 36 10.54 9.74 -11.95
CA GLY A 36 11.86 10.27 -11.61
C GLY A 36 12.37 9.81 -10.25
N LEU A 37 12.07 8.55 -9.87
CA LEU A 37 12.51 7.99 -8.59
C LEU A 37 14.01 7.70 -8.59
N THR A 38 14.66 7.99 -7.46
CA THR A 38 16.03 7.55 -7.21
C THR A 38 16.08 6.06 -6.89
N ASP A 39 17.27 5.45 -7.01
CA ASP A 39 17.47 4.04 -6.64
C ASP A 39 17.13 3.78 -5.16
N GLU A 40 17.39 4.75 -4.28
CA GLU A 40 17.05 4.67 -2.87
C GLU A 40 15.53 4.66 -2.65
N GLU A 41 14.80 5.56 -3.32
CA GLU A 41 13.34 5.62 -3.25
C GLU A 41 12.70 4.37 -3.86
N MET A 42 13.23 3.87 -4.97
CA MET A 42 12.74 2.66 -5.62
C MET A 42 12.91 1.42 -4.73
N ASN A 43 13.99 1.35 -3.94
CA ASN A 43 14.31 0.22 -3.06
C ASN A 43 13.94 0.48 -1.59
N ALA A 44 13.19 1.54 -1.29
CA ALA A 44 12.78 1.86 0.07
C ALA A 44 11.86 0.79 0.64
N TRP A 45 12.13 0.36 1.88
CA TRP A 45 11.35 -0.63 2.61
C TRP A 45 10.47 0.05 3.66
N TYR A 46 9.37 -0.62 4.00
CA TYR A 46 8.59 -0.21 5.17
C TYR A 46 9.43 -0.31 6.45
N PRO A 47 9.25 0.61 7.42
CA PRO A 47 9.93 0.53 8.72
C PRO A 47 9.68 -0.80 9.46
N SER A 48 8.55 -1.45 9.18
CA SER A 48 8.19 -2.77 9.68
C SER A 48 9.02 -3.91 9.09
N GLY A 49 9.75 -3.68 7.98
CA GLY A 49 10.48 -4.71 7.24
C GLY A 49 9.60 -5.61 6.36
N ASN A 50 8.30 -5.32 6.20
CA ASN A 50 7.35 -6.19 5.51
C ASN A 50 7.37 -6.11 3.97
N GLY A 51 8.24 -5.31 3.38
CA GLY A 51 8.39 -5.24 1.93
C GLY A 51 8.80 -3.88 1.39
N GLU A 52 8.97 -3.81 0.08
CA GLU A 52 9.31 -2.59 -0.65
C GLU A 52 8.06 -1.75 -0.89
N ILE A 53 8.07 -0.49 -0.45
CA ILE A 53 6.94 0.44 -0.53
C ILE A 53 6.47 0.62 -1.97
N PHE A 54 7.39 0.87 -2.91
CA PHE A 54 7.03 1.13 -4.30
C PHE A 54 6.42 -0.09 -4.99
N LEU A 55 6.98 -1.28 -4.77
CA LEU A 55 6.45 -2.52 -5.35
C LEU A 55 5.07 -2.88 -4.79
N ASP A 56 4.84 -2.62 -3.50
CA ASP A 56 3.55 -2.81 -2.86
C ASP A 56 2.50 -1.88 -3.47
N ARG A 57 2.81 -0.58 -3.62
CA ARG A 57 1.91 0.38 -4.27
C ARG A 57 1.58 0.01 -5.72
N ILE A 58 2.56 -0.50 -6.49
CA ILE A 58 2.30 -1.02 -7.85
C ILE A 58 1.33 -2.20 -7.80
N SER A 59 1.54 -3.12 -6.87
CA SER A 59 0.69 -4.31 -6.72
C SER A 59 -0.75 -3.95 -6.35
N TRP A 60 -0.94 -2.97 -5.48
CA TRP A 60 -2.26 -2.42 -5.14
C TRP A 60 -2.89 -1.68 -6.32
N ALA A 61 -2.14 -0.86 -7.05
CA ALA A 61 -2.61 -0.19 -8.25
C ALA A 61 -3.16 -1.19 -9.27
N LEU A 62 -2.42 -2.26 -9.55
CA LEU A 62 -2.84 -3.33 -10.47
C LEU A 62 -4.06 -4.10 -9.95
N SER A 63 -4.18 -4.30 -8.65
CA SER A 63 -5.34 -4.95 -8.03
C SER A 63 -6.60 -4.11 -8.21
N TYR A 64 -6.52 -2.81 -8.01
CA TYR A 64 -7.64 -1.88 -8.25
C TYR A 64 -8.05 -1.85 -9.74
N LEU A 65 -7.08 -1.81 -10.65
CA LEU A 65 -7.34 -1.88 -12.10
C LEU A 65 -8.03 -3.19 -12.49
N PHE A 66 -7.64 -4.31 -11.88
CA PHE A 66 -8.26 -5.61 -12.10
C PHE A 66 -9.71 -5.66 -11.59
N ILE A 67 -9.97 -5.16 -10.37
CA ILE A 67 -11.33 -5.10 -9.81
C ILE A 67 -12.22 -4.19 -10.66
N ALA A 68 -11.68 -3.09 -11.18
CA ALA A 68 -12.39 -2.20 -12.09
C ALA A 68 -12.64 -2.81 -13.48
N GLY A 69 -11.95 -3.92 -13.82
CA GLY A 69 -12.05 -4.61 -15.10
C GLY A 69 -11.29 -3.90 -16.22
N LEU A 70 -10.31 -3.06 -15.89
CA LEU A 70 -9.47 -2.36 -16.85
C LEU A 70 -8.24 -3.18 -17.26
N VAL A 71 -7.88 -4.16 -16.45
CA VAL A 71 -6.85 -5.16 -16.75
C VAL A 71 -7.38 -6.56 -16.48
N GLU A 72 -6.78 -7.54 -17.14
CA GLU A 72 -7.05 -8.96 -17.00
C GLU A 72 -5.85 -9.65 -16.36
N LYS A 73 -6.07 -10.81 -15.74
CA LYS A 73 -5.04 -11.68 -15.19
C LYS A 73 -5.01 -13.01 -15.94
N PRO A 74 -4.23 -13.12 -17.04
CA PRO A 74 -4.11 -14.37 -17.79
C PRO A 74 -3.57 -15.51 -16.91
N GLN A 75 -2.63 -15.19 -16.02
CA GLN A 75 -2.09 -16.11 -15.02
C GLN A 75 -1.89 -15.37 -13.68
N ARG A 76 -1.63 -16.11 -12.61
CA ARG A 76 -1.38 -15.54 -11.28
C ARG A 76 -0.15 -14.65 -11.31
N GLY A 77 -0.36 -13.37 -11.02
CA GLY A 77 0.71 -12.35 -11.00
C GLY A 77 0.97 -11.66 -12.34
N ASP A 78 0.37 -12.13 -13.43
CA ASP A 78 0.48 -11.54 -14.76
C ASP A 78 -0.72 -10.63 -15.05
N TYR A 79 -0.46 -9.48 -15.63
CA TYR A 79 -1.48 -8.48 -15.95
C TYR A 79 -1.38 -8.08 -17.41
N LYS A 80 -2.54 -7.92 -18.04
CA LYS A 80 -2.70 -7.45 -19.42
C LYS A 80 -3.83 -6.44 -19.46
N ILE A 81 -3.72 -5.41 -20.27
CA ILE A 81 -4.81 -4.45 -20.46
C ILE A 81 -6.02 -5.15 -21.09
N SER A 82 -7.23 -4.82 -20.62
CA SER A 82 -8.49 -5.28 -21.21
C SER A 82 -8.93 -4.35 -22.34
N GLU A 83 -9.86 -4.81 -23.20
CA GLU A 83 -10.48 -3.96 -24.22
C GLU A 83 -11.15 -2.73 -23.62
N LYS A 84 -11.75 -2.88 -22.43
CA LYS A 84 -12.32 -1.77 -21.67
C LYS A 84 -11.26 -0.79 -21.22
N GLY A 85 -10.10 -1.27 -20.75
CA GLY A 85 -8.97 -0.43 -20.36
C GLY A 85 -8.45 0.40 -21.52
N LEU A 86 -8.28 -0.20 -22.70
CA LEU A 86 -7.89 0.50 -23.91
C LEU A 86 -8.91 1.55 -24.34
N SER A 87 -10.19 1.20 -24.33
CA SER A 87 -11.28 2.14 -24.66
C SER A 87 -11.30 3.34 -23.71
N MET A 88 -11.14 3.11 -22.42
CA MET A 88 -11.14 4.19 -21.44
C MET A 88 -9.90 5.08 -21.55
N LEU A 89 -8.71 4.53 -21.84
CA LEU A 89 -7.51 5.33 -22.08
C LEU A 89 -7.65 6.24 -23.30
N SER A 90 -8.38 5.81 -24.32
CA SER A 90 -8.57 6.60 -25.57
C SER A 90 -9.67 7.65 -25.46
N SER A 91 -10.69 7.44 -24.63
CA SER A 91 -11.92 8.25 -24.60
C SER A 91 -12.14 9.06 -23.34
N CYS A 92 -11.41 8.77 -22.23
CA CYS A 92 -11.63 9.38 -20.93
C CYS A 92 -10.39 10.14 -20.45
N THR A 93 -10.61 11.17 -19.61
CA THR A 93 -9.53 11.83 -18.88
C THR A 93 -9.05 10.97 -17.70
N GLU A 94 -7.84 11.23 -17.21
CA GLU A 94 -7.27 10.53 -16.07
C GLU A 94 -8.15 10.62 -14.81
N GLU A 95 -8.75 11.77 -14.59
CA GLU A 95 -9.70 11.99 -13.47
C GLU A 95 -10.96 11.13 -13.61
N GLN A 96 -11.49 11.02 -14.83
CA GLN A 96 -12.66 10.17 -15.11
C GLN A 96 -12.35 8.70 -14.90
N ILE A 97 -11.16 8.25 -15.30
CA ILE A 97 -10.69 6.88 -15.08
C ILE A 97 -10.55 6.61 -13.58
N ASN A 98 -9.91 7.49 -12.82
CA ASN A 98 -9.79 7.36 -11.38
C ASN A 98 -11.15 7.32 -10.66
N LYS A 99 -12.06 8.21 -11.04
CA LYS A 99 -13.43 8.22 -10.51
C LYS A 99 -14.17 6.91 -10.81
N PHE A 100 -14.04 6.41 -12.04
CA PHE A 100 -14.62 5.14 -12.43
C PHE A 100 -14.07 3.97 -11.59
N ILE A 101 -12.75 3.92 -11.37
CA ILE A 101 -12.11 2.90 -10.55
C ILE A 101 -12.64 2.97 -9.12
N LYS A 102 -12.65 4.16 -8.48
CA LYS A 102 -13.18 4.35 -7.12
C LYS A 102 -14.62 3.86 -6.98
N VAL A 103 -15.50 4.26 -7.88
CA VAL A 103 -16.92 3.86 -7.84
C VAL A 103 -17.07 2.35 -8.01
N THR A 104 -16.34 1.76 -8.95
CA THR A 104 -16.46 0.32 -9.27
C THR A 104 -15.90 -0.55 -8.13
N VAL A 105 -14.77 -0.15 -7.54
CA VAL A 105 -14.17 -0.87 -6.41
C VAL A 105 -15.09 -0.79 -5.20
N ASN A 106 -15.62 0.39 -4.86
CA ASN A 106 -16.55 0.56 -3.73
C ASN A 106 -17.87 -0.21 -3.91
N ALA A 107 -18.32 -0.40 -5.16
CA ALA A 107 -19.51 -1.18 -5.45
C ALA A 107 -19.27 -2.70 -5.34
N LYS A 108 -18.08 -3.17 -5.66
CA LYS A 108 -17.74 -4.60 -5.65
C LYS A 108 -17.21 -5.11 -4.32
N THR A 109 -16.69 -4.22 -3.46
CA THR A 109 -16.24 -4.55 -2.11
C THR A 109 -17.36 -4.26 -1.11
N PRO A 110 -18.04 -5.27 -0.54
CA PRO A 110 -19.08 -5.04 0.44
C PRO A 110 -18.45 -4.42 1.69
N LYS A 111 -18.98 -3.26 2.13
CA LYS A 111 -18.67 -2.66 3.43
C LYS A 111 -18.98 -3.68 4.52
N LYS A 112 -17.99 -4.40 5.03
CA LYS A 112 -18.17 -5.15 6.27
C LYS A 112 -18.35 -4.15 7.40
N SER A 113 -19.56 -4.05 7.91
CA SER A 113 -19.83 -3.43 9.19
C SER A 113 -18.96 -4.11 10.25
N SER A 114 -18.21 -3.30 10.98
CA SER A 114 -17.32 -3.74 12.05
C SER A 114 -18.10 -4.53 13.11
N LYS A 115 -18.01 -5.86 13.08
CA LYS A 115 -18.18 -6.74 14.24
C LYS A 115 -17.63 -8.12 13.87
N ASN A 116 -16.51 -8.41 14.41
CA ASN A 116 -15.86 -9.63 14.83
C ASN A 116 -14.41 -9.74 14.33
N LYS A 117 -13.54 -9.70 15.33
CA LYS A 117 -12.13 -10.09 15.27
C LYS A 117 -12.08 -11.60 15.04
N ASP A 118 -11.58 -12.02 13.89
CA ASP A 118 -10.89 -13.31 13.77
C ASP A 118 -9.88 -13.20 12.63
N ALA A 119 -8.66 -13.59 12.96
CA ALA A 119 -7.49 -13.54 12.13
C ALA A 119 -7.58 -14.56 10.99
N ASN A 120 -7.24 -14.16 9.81
CA ASN A 120 -6.93 -14.88 8.59
C ASN A 120 -7.91 -14.62 7.44
N ASN A 121 -7.74 -13.48 6.76
CA ASN A 121 -7.99 -13.47 5.31
C ASN A 121 -7.44 -12.18 4.67
N THR A 122 -6.42 -12.32 3.84
CA THR A 122 -5.65 -11.27 3.17
C THR A 122 -6.39 -10.57 2.01
N SER A 123 -7.72 -10.51 2.03
CA SER A 123 -8.50 -10.06 0.85
C SER A 123 -9.61 -9.04 1.09
N SER A 124 -9.69 -8.35 2.23
CA SER A 124 -10.89 -7.56 2.56
C SER A 124 -10.69 -6.11 3.01
N HIS A 125 -9.61 -5.44 2.60
CA HIS A 125 -9.33 -4.03 2.95
C HIS A 125 -9.42 -3.05 1.77
N LEU A 126 -10.21 -3.37 0.75
CA LEU A 126 -10.41 -2.52 -0.43
C LEU A 126 -11.68 -1.67 -0.30
N GLY A 127 -11.73 -0.77 0.65
CA GLY A 127 -12.96 0.00 0.87
C GLY A 127 -12.84 1.29 1.68
N ASN A 128 -11.66 1.67 2.09
CA ASN A 128 -11.44 2.97 2.70
C ASN A 128 -10.97 3.99 1.66
N ASP A 129 -11.54 5.19 1.73
CA ASP A 129 -11.23 6.38 0.92
C ASP A 129 -9.79 6.93 1.21
N ASP A 130 -8.99 6.20 1.99
CA ASP A 130 -7.61 6.53 2.29
C ASP A 130 -6.72 6.14 1.10
N GLU A 131 -5.92 7.08 0.64
CA GLU A 131 -4.90 6.95 -0.41
C GLU A 131 -3.73 6.02 -0.02
N ARG A 132 -3.90 5.22 1.04
CA ARG A 132 -2.89 4.36 1.65
C ARG A 132 -3.15 2.89 1.38
N THR A 133 -2.07 2.14 1.25
CA THR A 133 -2.18 0.67 1.20
C THR A 133 -2.43 0.10 2.61
N PRO A 134 -3.00 -1.10 2.75
CA PRO A 134 -3.15 -1.75 4.05
C PRO A 134 -1.83 -1.97 4.80
N GLU A 135 -0.73 -2.17 4.07
CA GLU A 135 0.62 -2.24 4.65
C GLU A 135 1.06 -0.90 5.24
N GLU A 136 0.72 0.22 4.59
CA GLU A 136 0.97 1.56 5.11
C GLU A 136 0.15 1.83 6.38
N GLU A 137 -1.13 1.43 6.41
CA GLU A 137 -1.97 1.56 7.61
C GLU A 137 -1.43 0.72 8.77
N LEU A 138 -0.94 -0.49 8.47
CA LEU A 138 -0.33 -1.36 9.46
C LEU A 138 0.98 -0.76 10.01
N ALA A 139 1.85 -0.25 9.13
CA ALA A 139 3.09 0.40 9.50
C ALA A 139 2.84 1.62 10.40
N ASP A 140 1.91 2.50 10.01
CA ASP A 140 1.53 3.67 10.80
C ASP A 140 0.92 3.29 12.17
N SER A 141 0.15 2.21 12.20
CA SER A 141 -0.44 1.70 13.45
C SER A 141 0.64 1.14 14.38
N TYR A 142 1.60 0.42 13.82
CA TYR A 142 2.75 -0.10 14.55
C TYR A 142 3.58 1.03 15.15
N ASP A 143 3.90 2.05 14.36
CA ASP A 143 4.69 3.20 14.82
C ASP A 143 3.98 3.98 15.94
N ARG A 144 2.66 4.18 15.81
CA ARG A 144 1.84 4.78 16.88
C ARG A 144 1.88 3.98 18.18
N ILE A 145 1.73 2.66 18.09
CA ILE A 145 1.81 1.77 19.26
C ILE A 145 3.21 1.85 19.88
N LYS A 146 4.26 1.77 19.08
CA LYS A 146 5.65 1.86 19.51
C LYS A 146 5.93 3.17 20.23
N GLN A 147 5.54 4.31 19.68
CA GLN A 147 5.70 5.63 20.30
C GLN A 147 4.93 5.74 21.62
N ASN A 148 3.70 5.22 21.65
CA ASN A 148 2.89 5.21 22.88
C ASN A 148 3.54 4.37 23.98
N VAL A 149 4.01 3.17 23.67
CA VAL A 149 4.73 2.29 24.60
C VAL A 149 6.02 2.96 25.11
N GLN A 150 6.81 3.55 24.21
CA GLN A 150 8.02 4.28 24.58
C GLN A 150 7.71 5.44 25.54
N SER A 151 6.68 6.24 25.24
CA SER A 151 6.25 7.35 26.10
C SER A 151 5.77 6.86 27.47
N GLN A 152 5.02 5.76 27.53
CA GLN A 152 4.57 5.16 28.78
C GLN A 152 5.74 4.62 29.61
N ILE A 153 6.72 3.98 28.98
CA ILE A 153 7.95 3.50 29.64
C ILE A 153 8.71 4.69 30.25
N LEU A 154 8.95 5.74 29.46
CA LEU A 154 9.63 6.94 29.93
C LEU A 154 8.90 7.59 31.08
N THR A 155 7.59 7.77 30.97
CA THR A 155 6.77 8.34 32.06
C THR A 155 6.85 7.48 33.32
N THR A 156 6.78 6.16 33.17
CA THR A 156 6.89 5.23 34.30
C THR A 156 8.27 5.30 34.96
N ILE A 157 9.35 5.35 34.19
CA ILE A 157 10.72 5.47 34.69
C ILE A 157 10.90 6.79 35.44
N LEU A 158 10.46 7.90 34.84
CA LEU A 158 10.59 9.24 35.45
C LEU A 158 9.75 9.41 36.73
N SER A 159 8.67 8.65 36.89
CA SER A 159 7.84 8.63 38.09
C SER A 159 8.42 7.81 39.25
N LYS A 160 9.47 7.02 39.01
CA LYS A 160 10.11 6.16 40.01
C LYS A 160 10.98 6.96 40.95
N LYS A 161 11.07 6.49 42.21
CA LYS A 161 12.03 7.04 43.18
C LYS A 161 13.47 6.74 42.75
N PRO A 162 14.45 7.59 43.06
CA PRO A 162 15.85 7.39 42.68
C PRO A 162 16.39 5.99 42.99
N GLN A 163 16.07 5.45 44.15
CA GLN A 163 16.49 4.12 44.59
C GLN A 163 15.89 2.98 43.72
N GLU A 164 14.65 3.15 43.27
CA GLU A 164 14.00 2.17 42.38
C GLU A 164 14.61 2.22 41.00
N PHE A 165 14.97 3.42 40.54
CA PHE A 165 15.65 3.63 39.25
C PHE A 165 17.05 2.97 39.25
N GLU A 166 17.85 3.16 40.33
CA GLU A 166 19.16 2.50 40.47
C GLU A 166 19.03 0.98 40.40
N ARG A 167 18.03 0.39 41.09
CA ARG A 167 17.77 -1.05 41.06
C ARG A 167 17.38 -1.53 39.65
N LEU A 168 16.60 -0.72 38.91
CA LEU A 168 16.22 -1.03 37.54
C LEU A 168 17.46 -1.07 36.62
N VAL A 169 18.35 -0.06 36.74
CA VAL A 169 19.58 0.01 35.96
C VAL A 169 20.49 -1.18 36.25
N VAL A 170 20.68 -1.53 37.53
CA VAL A 170 21.49 -2.69 37.93
C VAL A 170 20.92 -4.00 37.30
N LYS A 171 19.61 -4.19 37.30
CA LYS A 171 18.96 -5.36 36.68
C LYS A 171 19.10 -5.41 35.17
N LEU A 172 19.16 -4.27 34.50
CA LEU A 172 19.32 -4.23 33.02
C LEU A 172 20.75 -4.48 32.57
N LEU A 173 21.74 -4.31 33.47
CA LEU A 173 23.17 -4.50 33.21
C LEU A 173 23.68 -5.90 33.60
N GLN A 174 22.87 -6.71 34.24
CA GLN A 174 23.14 -8.13 34.57
C GLN A 174 22.66 -9.08 33.48
#